data_fbbc3b48d8d294dd332a7a743c2a5def
#
_entry.id   fbbc3b48d8d294dd332a7a743c2a5def
#
_cell.length_a   1.000
_cell.length_b   1.000
_cell.length_c   1.000
_cell.angle_alpha   90.00
_cell.angle_beta   90.00
_cell.angle_gamma   90.00
#
_symmetry.space_group_name_H-M   'P 1'
#
loop_
_entity.id
_entity.type
_entity.pdbx_description
1 polymer ?
#
loop_
_entity_poly.entity_id
_entity_poly.type
_entity_poly.pdbx_seq_one_letter_code
_entity_poly.pdbx_strand_id
1 'polypeptide(L)'
;MRDYTNEELKTLADVLPNIALQLRTSMATLYTAVDRLVPPEMREKDAKTDRSAAVFYQSYYQMYRIISNLTDAGKLFDRQRFTLYDDDIVGLCRRVCEEVEFLFSLCGVHLDFTADRDSRIIGMDAAALRKLLLNLLSNALKFTPAGGSVRVRVKAEGRFVKLSVADTGCGMNSDTLAHLFDRFVDGEQDPMPPHGLG
;
A
#
# COMPACT_ATOMS: atom_id res chain seq x y z
N MET A 1 27.41 14.92 -7.52
CA MET A 1 26.04 14.58 -7.92
C MET A 1 26.00 14.68 -9.43
N ARG A 2 25.76 13.59 -10.17
CA ARG A 2 25.73 13.67 -11.65
C ARG A 2 24.41 14.31 -12.05
N ASP A 3 24.48 15.45 -12.73
CA ASP A 3 23.30 16.03 -13.38
C ASP A 3 22.95 15.15 -14.58
N TYR A 4 21.86 14.38 -14.46
CA TYR A 4 21.33 13.60 -15.57
C TYR A 4 20.78 14.53 -16.65
N THR A 5 21.12 14.28 -17.89
CA THR A 5 20.58 15.03 -19.02
C THR A 5 19.08 14.72 -19.18
N ASN A 6 18.32 15.66 -19.75
CA ASN A 6 16.88 15.47 -20.02
C ASN A 6 16.59 14.22 -20.89
N GLU A 7 17.53 13.80 -21.73
CA GLU A 7 17.42 12.59 -22.57
C GLU A 7 17.57 11.30 -21.76
N GLU A 8 18.50 11.25 -20.81
CA GLU A 8 18.68 10.10 -19.91
C GLU A 8 17.46 9.92 -18.99
N LEU A 9 16.90 11.01 -18.47
CA LEU A 9 15.68 10.99 -17.66
C LEU A 9 14.48 10.51 -18.48
N LYS A 10 14.36 10.90 -19.74
CA LYS A 10 13.30 10.46 -20.64
C LYS A 10 13.41 8.96 -20.98
N THR A 11 14.63 8.48 -21.23
CA THR A 11 14.87 7.06 -21.47
C THR A 11 14.53 6.21 -20.24
N LEU A 12 14.86 6.66 -19.03
CA LEU A 12 14.48 6.00 -17.79
C LEU A 12 12.96 5.98 -17.60
N ALA A 13 12.27 7.09 -17.90
CA ALA A 13 10.81 7.18 -17.81
C ALA A 13 10.09 6.18 -18.75
N ASP A 14 10.67 5.88 -19.91
CA ASP A 14 10.10 4.93 -20.88
C ASP A 14 10.37 3.46 -20.50
N VAL A 15 11.51 3.17 -19.88
CA VAL A 15 11.94 1.80 -19.54
C VAL A 15 11.37 1.32 -18.20
N LEU A 16 11.29 2.20 -17.19
CA LEU A 16 10.82 1.87 -15.84
C LEU A 16 9.42 1.24 -15.79
N PRO A 17 8.40 1.71 -16.54
CA PRO A 17 7.08 1.11 -16.55
C PRO A 17 7.08 -0.35 -17.06
N ASN A 18 7.91 -0.66 -18.06
CA ASN A 18 8.01 -2.00 -18.63
C ASN A 18 8.67 -2.97 -17.64
N ILE A 19 9.76 -2.55 -17.00
CA ILE A 19 10.41 -3.33 -15.94
C ILE A 19 9.44 -3.55 -14.77
N ALA A 20 8.75 -2.52 -14.35
CA ALA A 20 7.76 -2.61 -13.26
C ALA A 20 6.62 -3.58 -13.60
N LEU A 21 6.15 -3.60 -14.86
CA LEU A 21 5.13 -4.54 -15.31
C LEU A 21 5.62 -5.99 -15.27
N GLN A 22 6.83 -6.25 -15.76
CA GLN A 22 7.44 -7.59 -15.73
C GLN A 22 7.64 -8.08 -14.28
N LEU A 23 8.13 -7.20 -13.39
CA LEU A 23 8.28 -7.52 -11.98
C LEU A 23 6.94 -7.83 -11.31
N ARG A 24 5.88 -7.06 -11.60
CA ARG A 24 4.53 -7.36 -11.09
C ARG A 24 4.02 -8.72 -11.53
N THR A 25 4.21 -9.06 -12.80
CA THR A 25 3.78 -10.37 -13.33
C THR A 25 4.52 -11.51 -12.64
N SER A 26 5.83 -11.39 -12.47
CA SER A 26 6.66 -12.38 -11.78
C SER A 26 6.25 -12.52 -10.31
N MET A 27 5.99 -11.42 -9.63
CA MET A 27 5.52 -11.41 -8.25
C MET A 27 4.13 -12.05 -8.10
N ALA A 28 3.19 -11.75 -9.00
CA ALA A 28 1.85 -12.37 -8.98
C ALA A 28 1.94 -13.89 -9.14
N THR A 29 2.86 -14.36 -9.99
CA THR A 29 3.13 -15.79 -10.16
C THR A 29 3.68 -16.42 -8.87
N LEU A 30 4.65 -15.74 -8.22
CA LEU A 30 5.20 -16.18 -6.93
C LEU A 30 4.13 -16.21 -5.84
N TYR A 31 3.29 -15.20 -5.75
CA TYR A 31 2.17 -15.14 -4.81
C TYR A 31 1.26 -16.35 -5.00
N THR A 32 0.80 -16.59 -6.23
CA THR A 32 -0.09 -17.72 -6.55
C THR A 32 0.56 -19.07 -6.24
N ALA A 33 1.87 -19.21 -6.49
CA ALA A 33 2.60 -20.43 -6.19
C ALA A 33 2.68 -20.68 -4.68
N VAL A 34 3.02 -19.67 -3.89
CA VAL A 34 3.08 -19.80 -2.42
C VAL A 34 1.71 -20.03 -1.81
N ASP A 35 0.67 -19.35 -2.29
CA ASP A 35 -0.70 -19.52 -1.83
C ASP A 35 -1.21 -20.96 -2.06
N ARG A 36 -0.81 -21.59 -3.17
CA ARG A 36 -1.11 -23.01 -3.46
C ARG A 36 -0.27 -23.99 -2.63
N LEU A 37 0.99 -23.66 -2.35
CA LEU A 37 1.89 -24.52 -1.59
C LEU A 37 1.59 -24.51 -0.09
N VAL A 38 1.09 -23.41 0.42
CA VAL A 38 0.82 -23.16 1.84
C VAL A 38 -0.62 -22.67 2.01
N PRO A 39 -1.62 -23.53 1.74
CA PRO A 39 -3.02 -23.18 1.88
C PRO A 39 -3.39 -22.91 3.35
N PRO A 40 -4.49 -22.19 3.63
CA PRO A 40 -4.90 -21.80 4.98
C PRO A 40 -4.93 -22.96 5.97
N GLU A 41 -5.38 -24.15 5.54
CA GLU A 41 -5.48 -25.33 6.41
C GLU A 41 -4.10 -25.85 6.88
N MET A 42 -3.03 -25.62 6.12
CA MET A 42 -1.67 -25.96 6.54
C MET A 42 -1.10 -24.95 7.53
N ARG A 43 -1.46 -23.67 7.37
CA ARG A 43 -1.01 -22.59 8.27
C ARG A 43 -1.62 -22.73 9.67
N GLU A 44 -2.91 -23.06 9.74
CA GLU A 44 -3.60 -23.30 11.03
C GLU A 44 -3.02 -24.44 11.84
N LYS A 45 -2.37 -25.41 11.18
CA LYS A 45 -1.83 -26.63 11.83
C LYS A 45 -0.38 -26.47 12.30
N ASP A 46 0.38 -25.54 11.74
CA ASP A 46 1.81 -25.40 12.04
C ASP A 46 2.23 -23.92 12.14
N ALA A 47 2.47 -23.49 13.36
CA ALA A 47 2.89 -22.12 13.67
C ALA A 47 4.18 -21.68 12.96
N LYS A 48 5.08 -22.62 12.60
CA LYS A 48 6.31 -22.31 11.87
C LYS A 48 6.00 -22.01 10.42
N THR A 49 5.10 -22.77 9.81
CA THR A 49 4.60 -22.57 8.45
C THR A 49 3.85 -21.25 8.34
N ASP A 50 2.99 -20.94 9.32
CA ASP A 50 2.26 -19.68 9.39
C ASP A 50 3.19 -18.47 9.48
N ARG A 51 4.22 -18.50 10.33
CA ARG A 51 5.25 -17.46 10.42
C ARG A 51 6.01 -17.27 9.10
N SER A 52 6.37 -18.37 8.43
CA SER A 52 7.08 -18.30 7.16
C SER A 52 6.21 -17.69 6.06
N ALA A 53 4.92 -18.03 6.03
CA ALA A 53 3.93 -17.44 5.14
C ALA A 53 3.78 -15.92 5.42
N ALA A 54 3.68 -15.52 6.69
CA ALA A 54 3.58 -14.11 7.09
C ALA A 54 4.79 -13.29 6.60
N VAL A 55 6.02 -13.81 6.78
CA VAL A 55 7.24 -13.16 6.28
C VAL A 55 7.23 -13.03 4.75
N PHE A 56 6.78 -14.08 4.04
CA PHE A 56 6.66 -14.06 2.59
C PHE A 56 5.67 -12.98 2.13
N TYR A 57 4.46 -12.93 2.70
CA TYR A 57 3.44 -11.96 2.32
C TYR A 57 3.88 -10.53 2.65
N GLN A 58 4.51 -10.31 3.80
CA GLN A 58 5.09 -9.01 4.15
C GLN A 58 6.13 -8.55 3.11
N SER A 59 7.06 -9.44 2.74
CA SER A 59 8.08 -9.15 1.71
C SER A 59 7.46 -8.91 0.34
N TYR A 60 6.44 -9.70 -0.03
CA TYR A 60 5.68 -9.52 -1.27
C TYR A 60 5.07 -8.12 -1.37
N TYR A 61 4.37 -7.68 -0.33
CA TYR A 61 3.74 -6.35 -0.33
C TYR A 61 4.76 -5.22 -0.29
N GLN A 62 5.88 -5.41 0.38
CA GLN A 62 6.98 -4.44 0.36
C GLN A 62 7.54 -4.28 -1.07
N MET A 63 7.82 -5.37 -1.78
CA MET A 63 8.25 -5.35 -3.17
C MET A 63 7.18 -4.74 -4.09
N TYR A 64 5.92 -5.11 -3.92
CA TYR A 64 4.81 -4.55 -4.69
C TYR A 64 4.75 -3.02 -4.54
N ARG A 65 4.96 -2.50 -3.32
CA ARG A 65 5.03 -1.06 -3.07
C ARG A 65 6.20 -0.38 -3.78
N ILE A 66 7.40 -0.98 -3.71
CA ILE A 66 8.59 -0.44 -4.38
C ILE A 66 8.34 -0.35 -5.90
N ILE A 67 7.83 -1.41 -6.51
CA ILE A 67 7.51 -1.46 -7.94
C ILE A 67 6.44 -0.44 -8.30
N SER A 68 5.43 -0.25 -7.44
CA SER A 68 4.38 0.74 -7.66
C SER A 68 4.95 2.17 -7.61
N ASN A 69 5.82 2.46 -6.65
CA ASN A 69 6.50 3.75 -6.54
C ASN A 69 7.43 4.02 -7.73
N LEU A 70 8.11 2.98 -8.24
CA LEU A 70 8.95 3.08 -9.44
C LEU A 70 8.12 3.46 -10.68
N THR A 71 6.95 2.84 -10.83
CA THR A 71 6.03 3.17 -11.93
C THR A 71 5.53 4.60 -11.84
N ASP A 72 5.33 5.11 -10.61
CA ASP A 72 4.87 6.47 -10.39
C ASP A 72 5.96 7.50 -10.63
N ALA A 73 7.20 7.20 -10.27
CA ALA A 73 8.33 8.06 -10.58
C ALA A 73 8.46 8.27 -12.11
N GLY A 74 8.26 7.21 -12.92
CA GLY A 74 8.19 7.33 -14.38
C GLY A 74 7.06 8.22 -14.89
N LYS A 75 5.89 8.17 -14.21
CA LYS A 75 4.70 8.95 -14.58
C LYS A 75 4.72 10.41 -14.09
N LEU A 76 5.58 10.77 -13.14
CA LEU A 76 5.75 12.16 -12.69
C LEU A 76 6.31 13.08 -13.77
N PHE A 77 6.96 12.50 -14.82
CA PHE A 77 7.42 13.24 -15.99
C PHE A 77 6.34 13.40 -17.06
N ASP A 78 5.32 12.54 -17.04
CA ASP A 78 4.15 12.68 -17.89
C ASP A 78 3.02 13.32 -17.07
N ARG A 79 2.50 14.47 -17.50
CA ARG A 79 1.36 15.14 -16.86
C ARG A 79 0.12 14.26 -17.04
N GLN A 80 0.01 13.17 -16.26
CA GLN A 80 -1.16 12.31 -16.32
C GLN A 80 -2.41 13.12 -15.96
N ARG A 81 -3.33 13.20 -16.90
CA ARG A 81 -4.69 13.67 -16.66
C ARG A 81 -5.43 12.53 -15.95
N PHE A 82 -5.91 12.79 -14.73
CA PHE A 82 -6.85 11.89 -14.09
C PHE A 82 -8.07 11.70 -14.98
N THR A 83 -8.44 10.45 -15.23
CA THR A 83 -9.66 10.14 -15.98
C THR A 83 -10.76 9.87 -14.95
N LEU A 84 -11.65 10.85 -14.78
CA LEU A 84 -12.72 10.76 -13.80
C LEU A 84 -13.93 10.06 -14.43
N TYR A 85 -14.40 9.03 -13.76
CA TYR A 85 -15.65 8.34 -14.02
C TYR A 85 -16.50 8.31 -12.74
N ASP A 86 -17.81 8.28 -12.91
CA ASP A 86 -18.72 8.09 -11.79
C ASP A 86 -18.59 6.66 -11.26
N ASP A 87 -18.13 6.51 -10.00
CA ASP A 87 -17.94 5.20 -9.37
C ASP A 87 -18.19 5.30 -7.86
N ASP A 88 -18.42 4.16 -7.21
CA ASP A 88 -18.72 4.05 -5.79
C ASP A 88 -17.46 4.02 -4.95
N ILE A 89 -17.13 5.15 -4.32
CA ILE A 89 -15.96 5.27 -3.44
C ILE A 89 -16.07 4.37 -2.19
N VAL A 90 -17.26 4.19 -1.63
CA VAL A 90 -17.46 3.34 -0.44
C VAL A 90 -17.22 1.87 -0.80
N GLY A 91 -17.82 1.42 -1.90
CA GLY A 91 -17.63 0.07 -2.43
C GLY A 91 -16.18 -0.21 -2.82
N LEU A 92 -15.50 0.76 -3.43
CA LEU A 92 -14.08 0.64 -3.76
C LEU A 92 -13.23 0.48 -2.49
N CYS A 93 -13.38 1.36 -1.50
CA CYS A 93 -12.59 1.31 -0.28
C CYS A 93 -12.85 0.03 0.52
N ARG A 94 -14.09 -0.43 0.58
CA ARG A 94 -14.47 -1.70 1.25
C ARG A 94 -13.74 -2.88 0.60
N ARG A 95 -13.82 -3.04 -0.73
CA ARG A 95 -13.12 -4.11 -1.46
C ARG A 95 -11.61 -4.10 -1.24
N VAL A 96 -11.00 -2.91 -1.20
CA VAL A 96 -9.55 -2.79 -0.95
C VAL A 96 -9.21 -3.23 0.47
N CYS A 97 -10.02 -2.88 1.48
CA CYS A 97 -9.79 -3.32 2.86
C CYS A 97 -9.95 -4.84 2.99
N GLU A 98 -11.01 -5.42 2.42
CA GLU A 98 -11.25 -6.87 2.40
C GLU A 98 -10.09 -7.64 1.75
N GLU A 99 -9.53 -7.12 0.67
CA GLU A 99 -8.40 -7.73 -0.03
C GLU A 99 -7.13 -7.84 0.83
N VAL A 100 -6.89 -6.86 1.71
CA VAL A 100 -5.69 -6.81 2.54
C VAL A 100 -5.92 -7.28 3.99
N GLU A 101 -7.16 -7.54 4.39
CA GLU A 101 -7.53 -7.89 5.77
C GLU A 101 -6.73 -9.10 6.29
N PHE A 102 -6.60 -10.14 5.45
CA PHE A 102 -5.81 -11.32 5.77
C PHE A 102 -4.35 -10.96 6.12
N LEU A 103 -3.73 -10.03 5.39
CA LEU A 103 -2.38 -9.58 5.66
C LEU A 103 -2.26 -8.88 7.02
N PHE A 104 -3.23 -8.03 7.35
CA PHE A 104 -3.28 -7.35 8.63
C PHE A 104 -3.42 -8.34 9.78
N SER A 105 -4.29 -9.33 9.65
CA SER A 105 -4.46 -10.38 10.66
C SER A 105 -3.20 -11.23 10.85
N LEU A 106 -2.45 -11.55 9.78
CA LEU A 106 -1.16 -12.24 9.87
C LEU A 106 -0.11 -11.45 10.66
N CYS A 107 -0.14 -10.13 10.55
CA CYS A 107 0.74 -9.24 11.31
C CYS A 107 0.21 -8.94 12.73
N GLY A 108 -0.92 -9.53 13.12
CA GLY A 108 -1.56 -9.28 14.40
C GLY A 108 -2.12 -7.87 14.54
N VAL A 109 -2.42 -7.19 13.43
CA VAL A 109 -2.97 -5.83 13.40
C VAL A 109 -4.45 -5.91 13.00
N HIS A 110 -5.31 -5.24 13.75
CA HIS A 110 -6.75 -5.19 13.44
C HIS A 110 -7.02 -4.12 12.38
N LEU A 111 -7.68 -4.49 11.27
CA LEU A 111 -8.14 -3.56 10.23
C LEU A 111 -9.65 -3.35 10.34
N ASP A 112 -10.08 -2.10 10.45
CA ASP A 112 -11.48 -1.71 10.54
C ASP A 112 -11.86 -0.75 9.40
N PHE A 113 -12.98 -1.02 8.73
CA PHE A 113 -13.55 -0.15 7.70
C PHE A 113 -14.91 0.39 8.13
N THR A 114 -15.06 1.72 8.09
CA THR A 114 -16.32 2.39 8.41
C THR A 114 -16.70 3.41 7.35
N ALA A 115 -17.99 3.53 7.07
CA ALA A 115 -18.54 4.57 6.21
C ALA A 115 -19.84 5.10 6.81
N ASP A 116 -20.16 6.37 6.53
CA ASP A 116 -21.42 7.00 6.96
C ASP A 116 -22.60 6.64 6.04
N ARG A 117 -22.33 5.97 4.91
CA ARG A 117 -23.32 5.49 3.93
C ARG A 117 -22.85 4.17 3.34
N ASP A 118 -23.79 3.37 2.85
CA ASP A 118 -23.47 2.09 2.20
C ASP A 118 -22.84 2.25 0.82
N SER A 119 -23.16 3.35 0.11
CA SER A 119 -22.64 3.68 -1.21
C SER A 119 -22.58 5.20 -1.40
N ARG A 120 -21.60 5.67 -2.16
CA ARG A 120 -21.46 7.06 -2.58
C ARG A 120 -20.81 7.15 -3.95
N ILE A 121 -21.60 7.56 -4.93
CA ILE A 121 -21.11 7.78 -6.31
C ILE A 121 -20.45 9.17 -6.38
N ILE A 122 -19.22 9.21 -6.87
CA ILE A 122 -18.47 10.44 -7.16
C ILE A 122 -17.66 10.28 -8.44
N GLY A 123 -17.36 11.39 -9.10
CA GLY A 123 -16.38 11.41 -10.20
C GLY A 123 -14.97 11.18 -9.66
N MET A 124 -14.37 10.01 -9.93
CA MET A 124 -13.03 9.65 -9.46
C MET A 124 -12.26 8.80 -10.47
N ASP A 125 -10.94 8.80 -10.34
CA ASP A 125 -10.08 7.79 -10.95
C ASP A 125 -9.93 6.62 -9.95
N ALA A 126 -10.70 5.57 -10.16
CA ALA A 126 -10.75 4.42 -9.26
C ALA A 126 -9.40 3.71 -9.14
N ALA A 127 -8.60 3.66 -10.22
CA ALA A 127 -7.28 3.03 -10.20
C ALA A 127 -6.29 3.84 -9.36
N ALA A 128 -6.29 5.17 -9.52
CA ALA A 128 -5.46 6.08 -8.74
C ALA A 128 -5.85 6.06 -7.25
N LEU A 129 -7.15 6.08 -6.94
CA LEU A 129 -7.65 6.02 -5.56
C LEU A 129 -7.32 4.69 -4.89
N ARG A 130 -7.53 3.55 -5.60
CA ARG A 130 -7.14 2.23 -5.10
C ARG A 130 -5.66 2.18 -4.73
N LYS A 131 -4.79 2.72 -5.60
CA LYS A 131 -3.36 2.77 -5.38
C LYS A 131 -2.99 3.64 -4.18
N LEU A 132 -3.61 4.84 -4.07
CA LEU A 132 -3.44 5.71 -2.92
C LEU A 132 -3.78 4.98 -1.61
N LEU A 133 -4.94 4.32 -1.57
CA LEU A 133 -5.39 3.60 -0.37
C LEU A 133 -4.45 2.44 -0.02
N LEU A 134 -3.99 1.65 -1.00
CA LEU A 134 -3.02 0.58 -0.77
C LEU A 134 -1.68 1.11 -0.22
N ASN A 135 -1.21 2.26 -0.69
CA ASN A 135 -0.01 2.90 -0.16
C ASN A 135 -0.19 3.34 1.30
N LEU A 136 -1.34 3.94 1.63
CA LEU A 136 -1.66 4.35 3.00
C LEU A 136 -1.77 3.13 3.93
N LEU A 137 -2.46 2.07 3.51
CA LEU A 137 -2.61 0.82 4.27
C LEU A 137 -1.27 0.11 4.48
N SER A 138 -0.41 0.08 3.46
CA SER A 138 0.95 -0.47 3.57
C SER A 138 1.80 0.31 4.58
N ASN A 139 1.70 1.64 4.59
CA ASN A 139 2.40 2.46 5.59
C ASN A 139 1.84 2.21 6.99
N ALA A 140 0.51 2.20 7.15
CA ALA A 140 -0.15 1.92 8.42
C ALA A 140 0.29 0.55 8.97
N LEU A 141 0.29 -0.51 8.14
CA LEU A 141 0.73 -1.84 8.55
C LEU A 141 2.21 -1.87 8.96
N LYS A 142 3.08 -1.14 8.23
CA LYS A 142 4.51 -1.07 8.53
C LYS A 142 4.80 -0.47 9.91
N PHE A 143 4.04 0.55 10.31
CA PHE A 143 4.32 1.33 11.50
C PHE A 143 3.43 0.99 12.70
N THR A 144 2.45 0.08 12.52
CA THR A 144 1.58 -0.41 13.60
C THR A 144 2.12 -1.73 14.16
N PRO A 145 2.45 -1.82 15.45
CA PRO A 145 2.91 -3.06 16.07
C PRO A 145 1.77 -4.08 16.18
N ALA A 146 2.12 -5.35 16.37
CA ALA A 146 1.17 -6.41 16.66
C ALA A 146 0.33 -6.04 17.90
N GLY A 147 -0.97 -6.33 17.85
CA GLY A 147 -1.98 -5.88 18.84
C GLY A 147 -2.52 -4.48 18.58
N GLY A 148 -1.96 -3.73 17.62
CA GLY A 148 -2.47 -2.43 17.21
C GLY A 148 -3.64 -2.51 16.23
N SER A 149 -4.15 -1.34 15.81
CA SER A 149 -5.29 -1.25 14.89
C SER A 149 -5.09 -0.18 13.84
N VAL A 150 -5.69 -0.43 12.67
CA VAL A 150 -5.79 0.53 11.57
C VAL A 150 -7.27 0.71 11.21
N ARG A 151 -7.71 1.96 11.08
CA ARG A 151 -9.08 2.29 10.72
C ARG A 151 -9.14 3.10 9.46
N VAL A 152 -9.89 2.61 8.48
CA VAL A 152 -10.25 3.32 7.25
C VAL A 152 -11.65 3.87 7.41
N ARG A 153 -11.83 5.17 7.15
CA ARG A 153 -13.15 5.81 7.24
C ARG A 153 -13.43 6.62 5.98
N VAL A 154 -14.62 6.41 5.42
CA VAL A 154 -15.20 7.25 4.35
C VAL A 154 -16.36 8.05 4.93
N LYS A 155 -16.33 9.38 4.80
CA LYS A 155 -17.35 10.27 5.33
C LYS A 155 -17.73 11.34 4.30
N ALA A 156 -19.03 11.56 4.12
CA ALA A 156 -19.52 12.67 3.32
C ALA A 156 -19.45 13.99 4.11
N GLU A 157 -18.80 15.00 3.55
CA GLU A 157 -18.69 16.34 4.14
C GLU A 157 -19.19 17.37 3.11
N GLY A 158 -20.52 17.60 3.08
CA GLY A 158 -21.16 18.45 2.09
C GLY A 158 -20.99 17.91 0.66
N ARG A 159 -20.33 18.70 -0.20
CA ARG A 159 -19.99 18.29 -1.58
C ARG A 159 -18.73 17.46 -1.70
N PHE A 160 -17.97 17.31 -0.62
CA PHE A 160 -16.72 16.54 -0.58
C PHE A 160 -16.93 15.19 0.06
N VAL A 161 -16.01 14.28 -0.21
CA VAL A 161 -15.88 13.00 0.51
C VAL A 161 -14.50 13.00 1.15
N LYS A 162 -14.45 12.71 2.46
CA LYS A 162 -13.24 12.55 3.22
C LYS A 162 -12.93 11.07 3.38
N LEU A 163 -11.80 10.65 2.83
CA LEU A 163 -11.18 9.34 3.11
C LEU A 163 -10.08 9.55 4.14
N SER A 164 -10.09 8.78 5.21
CA SER A 164 -9.06 8.82 6.25
C SER A 164 -8.58 7.42 6.59
N VAL A 165 -7.28 7.28 6.81
CA VAL A 165 -6.63 6.09 7.34
C VAL A 165 -5.93 6.52 8.63
N ALA A 166 -6.27 5.90 9.73
CA ALA A 166 -5.69 6.16 11.05
C ALA A 166 -5.13 4.87 11.63
N ASP A 167 -3.92 4.92 12.13
CA ASP A 167 -3.23 3.80 12.77
C ASP A 167 -2.91 4.12 14.23
N THR A 168 -2.62 3.09 15.02
CA THR A 168 -2.15 3.19 16.40
C THR A 168 -0.65 2.91 16.50
N GLY A 169 0.09 3.21 15.45
CA GLY A 169 1.53 3.03 15.35
C GLY A 169 2.35 4.04 16.13
N CYS A 170 3.65 4.08 15.86
CA CYS A 170 4.60 4.96 16.56
C CYS A 170 4.37 6.45 16.31
N GLY A 171 3.52 6.81 15.34
CA GLY A 171 3.30 8.20 14.94
C GLY A 171 4.51 8.79 14.19
N MET A 172 4.46 10.10 13.95
CA MET A 172 5.52 10.88 13.31
C MET A 172 5.91 12.05 14.20
N ASN A 173 7.20 12.34 14.30
CA ASN A 173 7.65 13.57 14.96
C ASN A 173 7.33 14.80 14.09
N SER A 174 7.42 15.99 14.68
CA SER A 174 7.10 17.26 14.00
C SER A 174 7.95 17.50 12.76
N ASP A 175 9.23 17.11 12.80
CA ASP A 175 10.17 17.32 11.71
C ASP A 175 9.85 16.39 10.53
N THR A 176 9.58 15.11 10.79
CA THR A 176 9.10 14.14 9.78
C THR A 176 7.78 14.61 9.15
N LEU A 177 6.85 15.14 9.98
CA LEU A 177 5.57 15.62 9.50
C LEU A 177 5.71 16.86 8.59
N ALA A 178 6.62 17.78 8.92
CA ALA A 178 6.88 18.98 8.13
C ALA A 178 7.42 18.66 6.73
N HIS A 179 8.17 17.56 6.60
CA HIS A 179 8.82 17.14 5.35
C HIS A 179 8.15 15.92 4.68
N LEU A 180 6.98 15.49 5.16
CA LEU A 180 6.30 14.26 4.72
C LEU A 180 6.05 14.19 3.21
N PHE A 181 5.84 15.34 2.56
CA PHE A 181 5.58 15.45 1.12
C PHE A 181 6.78 16.00 0.33
N ASP A 182 7.91 16.25 0.99
CA ASP A 182 9.12 16.65 0.29
C ASP A 182 9.68 15.45 -0.48
N ARG A 183 10.13 15.69 -1.72
CA ARG A 183 10.72 14.64 -2.54
C ARG A 183 12.05 14.25 -1.91
N PHE A 184 12.24 12.96 -1.65
CA PHE A 184 13.50 12.37 -1.17
C PHE A 184 13.96 12.81 0.23
N VAL A 185 13.08 12.90 1.18
CA VAL A 185 13.52 12.74 2.57
C VAL A 185 13.76 11.24 2.74
N ASP A 186 15.03 10.85 2.56
CA ASP A 186 15.50 9.53 2.93
C ASP A 186 15.26 9.34 4.42
N GLY A 187 14.25 8.58 4.76
CA GLY A 187 14.00 8.13 6.12
C GLY A 187 15.02 7.05 6.52
N GLU A 188 16.31 7.35 6.31
CA GLU A 188 17.41 6.63 6.93
C GLU A 188 17.71 7.28 8.27
N GLN A 189 16.88 6.99 9.27
CA GLN A 189 17.29 6.96 10.67
C GLN A 189 16.10 6.57 11.52
N ASP A 190 15.79 5.32 11.57
CA ASP A 190 15.65 4.44 12.73
C ASP A 190 15.23 3.07 12.22
N PRO A 191 16.07 2.06 12.32
CA PRO A 191 15.61 0.71 12.11
C PRO A 191 14.68 0.41 13.29
N MET A 192 13.38 0.56 13.07
CA MET A 192 12.42 -0.11 13.93
C MET A 192 12.84 -1.57 13.96
N PRO A 193 13.09 -2.17 15.12
CA PRO A 193 13.48 -3.57 15.19
C PRO A 193 12.42 -4.36 14.42
N PRO A 194 12.82 -5.34 13.60
CA PRO A 194 11.86 -6.23 12.96
C PRO A 194 10.97 -6.75 14.09
N HIS A 195 9.64 -6.73 13.88
CA HIS A 195 8.67 -7.19 14.86
C HIS A 195 9.24 -8.44 15.52
N GLY A 196 9.66 -8.29 16.76
CA GLY A 196 10.36 -9.31 17.47
C GLY A 196 9.47 -10.54 17.54
N LEU A 197 9.92 -11.57 16.84
CA LEU A 197 9.47 -12.92 17.07
C LEU A 197 10.11 -13.32 18.40
N GLY A 198 9.42 -12.98 19.49
CA GLY A 198 9.66 -13.58 20.79
C GLY A 198 8.92 -14.91 20.85
#